data_d32336eece1ba03afd798d2a339060d5
#
_entry.id   d32336eece1ba03afd798d2a339060d5
#
_cell.length_a   1.000
_cell.length_b   1.000
_cell.length_c   1.000
_cell.angle_alpha   90.00
_cell.angle_beta   90.00
_cell.angle_gamma   90.00
#
_symmetry.space_group_name_H-M   'P 1'
#
loop_
_entity.id
_entity.type
_entity.pdbx_description
1 polymer ?
#
loop_
_entity_poly.entity_id
_entity_poly.type
_entity_poly.pdbx_seq_one_letter_code
_entity_poly.pdbx_strand_id
1 'polypeptide(L)'
;MNIRTILVEKAIAAMTAAGLPEDTNPAVTQSTRPQFGDYQINGAMGAAKKMKSNPRELAQKIIDNLDVTDIAEKTEIAGPGFINIHLKPEFLANSVKAANSDAKLAVNEHANPQTVVVDYSSPNLAKEMHVGHLRSTIIGDAIVRALEFRGDKVIRQNHMGDWGTQFGMLIAHLEDQISQGVDLESVALADLETFLPRCKKTFLTMKKLCR
;
A
#
# COMPACT_ATOMS: atom_id res chain seq x y z
N MET A 1 9.50 -6.69 12.46
CA MET A 1 9.51 -5.89 13.72
C MET A 1 9.32 -4.41 13.36
N ASN A 2 8.41 -3.70 14.04
CA ASN A 2 8.18 -2.28 13.81
C ASN A 2 8.54 -1.50 15.08
N ILE A 3 9.67 -0.79 15.03
CA ILE A 3 10.20 -0.02 16.17
C ILE A 3 9.16 0.99 16.68
N ARG A 4 8.42 1.64 15.76
CA ARG A 4 7.37 2.58 16.14
C ARG A 4 6.27 1.90 16.97
N THR A 5 5.86 0.68 16.62
CA THR A 5 4.83 -0.07 17.37
C THR A 5 5.31 -0.37 18.78
N ILE A 6 6.56 -0.83 18.94
CA ILE A 6 7.16 -1.10 20.25
C ILE A 6 7.19 0.18 21.10
N LEU A 7 7.60 1.31 20.51
CA LEU A 7 7.63 2.59 21.21
C LEU A 7 6.22 3.08 21.56
N VAL A 8 5.21 2.84 20.73
CA VAL A 8 3.80 3.16 21.03
C VAL A 8 3.31 2.37 22.23
N GLU A 9 3.57 1.07 22.29
CA GLU A 9 3.16 0.21 23.42
C GLU A 9 3.83 0.65 24.72
N LYS A 10 5.16 0.88 24.70
CA LYS A 10 5.90 1.38 25.88
C LYS A 10 5.43 2.77 26.30
N ALA A 11 5.14 3.66 25.34
CA ALA A 11 4.62 4.99 25.62
C ALA A 11 3.23 4.99 26.23
N ILE A 12 2.32 4.12 25.75
CA ILE A 12 0.98 3.94 26.34
C ILE A 12 1.11 3.47 27.79
N ALA A 13 1.94 2.46 28.07
CA ALA A 13 2.17 1.95 29.42
C ALA A 13 2.71 3.05 30.34
N ALA A 14 3.70 3.84 29.88
CA ALA A 14 4.26 4.96 30.63
C ALA A 14 3.24 6.08 30.91
N MET A 15 2.39 6.40 29.92
CA MET A 15 1.35 7.42 30.06
C MET A 15 0.27 6.97 31.05
N THR A 16 -0.13 5.72 31.01
CA THR A 16 -1.08 5.14 31.99
C THR A 16 -0.48 5.19 33.40
N ALA A 17 0.78 4.77 33.56
CA ALA A 17 1.49 4.84 34.85
C ALA A 17 1.65 6.27 35.39
N ALA A 18 1.81 7.25 34.48
CA ALA A 18 1.86 8.67 34.82
C ALA A 18 0.49 9.28 35.15
N GLY A 19 -0.59 8.50 35.11
CA GLY A 19 -1.95 8.93 35.43
C GLY A 19 -2.67 9.72 34.33
N LEU A 20 -2.26 9.54 33.08
CA LEU A 20 -2.94 10.12 31.92
C LEU A 20 -4.18 9.27 31.55
N PRO A 21 -5.22 9.90 30.92
CA PRO A 21 -6.38 9.17 30.44
C PRO A 21 -6.00 8.07 29.44
N GLU A 22 -6.63 6.91 29.52
CA GLU A 22 -6.38 5.74 28.66
C GLU A 22 -6.60 6.03 27.15
N ASP A 23 -7.45 6.99 26.83
CA ASP A 23 -7.73 7.45 25.46
C ASP A 23 -6.64 8.38 24.88
N THR A 24 -5.57 8.60 25.64
CA THR A 24 -4.51 9.51 25.21
C THR A 24 -3.59 8.86 24.17
N ASN A 25 -3.59 9.41 22.95
CA ASN A 25 -2.69 8.97 21.90
C ASN A 25 -1.25 9.42 22.20
N PRO A 26 -0.25 8.51 22.28
CA PRO A 26 1.15 8.87 22.49
C PRO A 26 1.74 9.67 21.33
N ALA A 27 1.13 9.65 20.16
CA ALA A 27 1.55 10.34 18.94
C ALA A 27 3.05 10.16 18.65
N VAL A 28 3.48 8.88 18.62
CA VAL A 28 4.87 8.53 18.29
C VAL A 28 5.10 8.74 16.80
N THR A 29 6.08 9.58 16.47
CA THR A 29 6.48 9.90 15.10
C THR A 29 7.98 9.76 14.92
N GLN A 30 8.42 9.43 13.72
CA GLN A 30 9.84 9.48 13.37
C GLN A 30 10.28 10.94 13.31
N SER A 31 11.44 11.24 13.88
CA SER A 31 12.01 12.58 13.84
C SER A 31 12.44 12.94 12.42
N THR A 32 12.15 14.17 12.01
CA THR A 32 12.57 14.69 10.69
C THR A 32 13.97 15.32 10.72
N ARG A 33 14.53 15.52 11.93
CA ARG A 33 15.82 16.19 12.13
C ARG A 33 16.69 15.36 13.07
N PRO A 34 17.92 15.00 12.68
CA PRO A 34 18.82 14.16 13.51
C PRO A 34 19.10 14.71 14.91
N GLN A 35 19.09 16.02 15.06
CA GLN A 35 19.31 16.69 16.35
C GLN A 35 18.22 16.41 17.40
N PHE A 36 17.05 15.95 16.98
CA PHE A 36 15.93 15.59 17.86
C PHE A 36 15.79 14.07 18.04
N GLY A 37 16.84 13.32 17.77
CA GLY A 37 16.84 11.87 17.86
C GLY A 37 16.15 11.18 16.69
N ASP A 38 15.81 9.91 16.87
CA ASP A 38 15.21 9.06 15.86
C ASP A 38 13.68 9.09 15.91
N TYR A 39 13.10 9.16 17.11
CA TYR A 39 11.66 9.22 17.34
C TYR A 39 11.28 10.30 18.34
N GLN A 40 10.02 10.75 18.24
CA GLN A 40 9.42 11.70 19.18
C GLN A 40 8.07 11.17 19.67
N ILE A 41 7.81 11.32 20.99
CA ILE A 41 6.51 11.13 21.61
C ILE A 41 5.92 12.52 21.87
N ASN A 42 4.77 12.80 21.25
CA ASN A 42 4.14 14.13 21.27
C ASN A 42 2.85 14.16 22.08
N GLY A 43 2.44 13.03 22.67
CA GLY A 43 1.17 12.86 23.36
C GLY A 43 1.00 13.73 24.60
N ALA A 44 2.11 14.12 25.26
CA ALA A 44 2.10 14.98 26.45
C ALA A 44 1.38 16.30 26.22
N MET A 45 1.54 16.93 25.05
CA MET A 45 0.88 18.20 24.72
C MET A 45 -0.64 18.08 24.59
N GLY A 46 -1.09 16.99 23.93
CA GLY A 46 -2.53 16.71 23.80
C GLY A 46 -3.19 16.44 25.15
N ALA A 47 -2.53 15.65 25.99
CA ALA A 47 -2.98 15.35 27.36
C ALA A 47 -3.00 16.59 28.23
N ALA A 48 -1.97 17.43 28.18
CA ALA A 48 -1.90 18.66 28.96
C ALA A 48 -3.06 19.60 28.67
N LYS A 49 -3.47 19.72 27.41
CA LYS A 49 -4.64 20.52 27.03
C LYS A 49 -5.94 19.98 27.62
N LYS A 50 -6.12 18.64 27.64
CA LYS A 50 -7.30 17.99 28.24
C LYS A 50 -7.31 18.16 29.77
N MET A 51 -6.16 17.98 30.42
CA MET A 51 -6.01 18.00 31.86
C MET A 51 -5.77 19.40 32.45
N LYS A 52 -5.67 20.45 31.61
CA LYS A 52 -5.30 21.83 32.00
C LYS A 52 -4.02 21.87 32.85
N SER A 53 -3.02 21.07 32.49
CA SER A 53 -1.76 20.90 33.15
C SER A 53 -0.57 21.41 32.31
N ASN A 54 0.60 21.50 32.90
CA ASN A 54 1.82 21.90 32.17
C ASN A 54 2.32 20.73 31.32
N PRO A 55 2.44 20.89 29.97
CA PRO A 55 2.90 19.82 29.10
C PRO A 55 4.28 19.28 29.43
N ARG A 56 5.17 20.15 29.89
CA ARG A 56 6.55 19.77 30.23
C ARG A 56 6.63 18.92 31.50
N GLU A 57 5.79 19.22 32.48
CA GLU A 57 5.70 18.42 33.72
C GLU A 57 5.09 17.04 33.40
N LEU A 58 4.08 16.96 32.54
CA LEU A 58 3.54 15.69 32.08
C LEU A 58 4.56 14.89 31.27
N ALA A 59 5.32 15.56 30.41
CA ALA A 59 6.38 14.88 29.65
C ALA A 59 7.45 14.30 30.60
N GLN A 60 7.79 15.00 31.69
CA GLN A 60 8.71 14.47 32.70
C GLN A 60 8.13 13.23 33.39
N LYS A 61 6.86 13.27 33.82
CA LYS A 61 6.21 12.11 34.42
C LYS A 61 6.15 10.91 33.46
N ILE A 62 5.97 11.16 32.17
CA ILE A 62 6.00 10.09 31.16
C ILE A 62 7.41 9.49 31.07
N ILE A 63 8.46 10.30 31.00
CA ILE A 63 9.86 9.82 30.95
C ILE A 63 10.21 9.01 32.19
N ASP A 64 9.80 9.46 33.38
CA ASP A 64 10.09 8.77 34.64
C ASP A 64 9.48 7.37 34.71
N ASN A 65 8.45 7.11 33.92
CA ASN A 65 7.78 5.81 33.80
C ASN A 65 8.09 5.09 32.47
N LEU A 66 8.90 5.69 31.58
CA LEU A 66 9.17 5.16 30.26
C LEU A 66 10.36 4.21 30.29
N ASP A 67 10.11 2.92 30.31
CA ASP A 67 11.15 1.91 30.23
C ASP A 67 11.54 1.64 28.75
N VAL A 68 12.56 2.34 28.31
CA VAL A 68 13.19 2.17 26.98
C VAL A 68 14.70 1.91 27.08
N THR A 69 15.16 1.45 28.23
CA THR A 69 16.59 1.23 28.51
C THR A 69 17.23 0.19 27.61
N ASP A 70 16.46 -0.75 27.10
CA ASP A 70 16.85 -1.75 26.10
C ASP A 70 16.95 -1.20 24.67
N ILE A 71 16.24 -0.13 24.35
CA ILE A 71 16.04 0.40 23.00
C ILE A 71 16.79 1.73 22.79
N ALA A 72 16.70 2.62 23.81
CA ALA A 72 17.19 3.99 23.69
C ALA A 72 18.49 4.21 24.48
N GLU A 73 19.40 4.95 23.88
CA GLU A 73 20.60 5.47 24.53
C GLU A 73 20.26 6.69 25.38
N LYS A 74 19.34 7.54 24.90
CA LYS A 74 18.97 8.78 25.53
C LYS A 74 17.51 9.14 25.26
N THR A 75 16.86 9.68 26.30
CA THR A 75 15.57 10.36 26.18
C THR A 75 15.72 11.78 26.70
N GLU A 76 15.10 12.77 26.05
CA GLU A 76 15.17 14.16 26.46
C GLU A 76 13.88 14.92 26.15
N ILE A 77 13.55 15.91 26.99
CA ILE A 77 12.41 16.79 26.74
C ILE A 77 12.88 18.03 25.96
N ALA A 78 12.25 18.25 24.81
CA ALA A 78 12.48 19.39 23.95
C ALA A 78 11.24 20.29 23.87
N GLY A 79 11.47 21.58 23.75
CA GLY A 79 10.41 22.58 23.58
C GLY A 79 9.31 22.51 24.63
N PRO A 80 8.03 22.56 24.23
CA PRO A 80 6.88 22.63 25.14
C PRO A 80 6.51 21.29 25.80
N GLY A 81 7.20 20.18 25.48
CA GLY A 81 6.88 18.85 26.03
C GLY A 81 6.98 17.72 25.00
N PHE A 82 7.81 17.89 23.98
CA PHE A 82 8.20 16.80 23.07
C PHE A 82 9.21 15.90 23.79
N ILE A 83 9.02 14.59 23.72
CA ILE A 83 9.97 13.61 24.23
C ILE A 83 10.73 13.03 23.04
N ASN A 84 12.00 13.37 22.93
CA ASN A 84 12.90 12.85 21.92
C ASN A 84 13.53 11.55 22.39
N ILE A 85 13.65 10.58 21.49
CA ILE A 85 14.23 9.27 21.73
C ILE A 85 15.39 9.07 20.74
N HIS A 86 16.58 8.81 21.28
CA HIS A 86 17.77 8.43 20.54
C HIS A 86 17.97 6.92 20.69
N LEU A 87 17.94 6.18 19.60
CA LEU A 87 18.05 4.73 19.62
C LEU A 87 19.51 4.29 19.83
N LYS A 88 19.71 3.18 20.50
CA LYS A 88 21.00 2.54 20.62
C LYS A 88 21.46 1.96 19.28
N PRO A 89 22.71 2.21 18.83
CA PRO A 89 23.25 1.58 17.63
C PRO A 89 23.22 0.05 17.71
N GLU A 90 23.49 -0.52 18.90
CA GLU A 90 23.45 -1.96 19.12
C GLU A 90 22.04 -2.54 18.96
N PHE A 91 21.01 -1.82 19.39
CA PHE A 91 19.62 -2.23 19.20
C PHE A 91 19.28 -2.27 17.71
N LEU A 92 19.68 -1.26 16.94
CA LEU A 92 19.48 -1.23 15.49
C LEU A 92 20.23 -2.37 14.78
N ALA A 93 21.51 -2.58 15.14
CA ALA A 93 22.33 -3.66 14.57
C ALA A 93 21.72 -5.05 14.84
N ASN A 94 21.29 -5.30 16.09
CA ASN A 94 20.63 -6.54 16.46
C ASN A 94 19.29 -6.72 15.76
N SER A 95 18.54 -5.66 15.56
CA SER A 95 17.26 -5.68 14.83
C SER A 95 17.44 -6.07 13.36
N VAL A 96 18.46 -5.50 12.70
CA VAL A 96 18.80 -5.85 11.31
C VAL A 96 19.30 -7.31 11.22
N LYS A 97 20.14 -7.75 12.18
CA LYS A 97 20.62 -9.13 12.23
C LYS A 97 19.46 -10.11 12.41
N ALA A 98 18.53 -9.82 13.32
CA ALA A 98 17.34 -10.65 13.53
C ALA A 98 16.46 -10.69 12.28
N ALA A 99 16.22 -9.55 11.63
CA ALA A 99 15.46 -9.50 10.39
C ALA A 99 16.12 -10.31 9.26
N ASN A 100 17.44 -10.26 9.14
CA ASN A 100 18.17 -11.04 8.11
C ASN A 100 18.13 -12.56 8.37
N SER A 101 17.90 -12.98 9.60
CA SER A 101 17.79 -14.40 9.98
C SER A 101 16.34 -14.93 9.88
N ASP A 102 15.37 -14.05 9.67
CA ASP A 102 13.95 -14.41 9.56
C ASP A 102 13.52 -14.51 8.11
N ALA A 103 12.86 -15.61 7.73
CA ALA A 103 12.34 -15.84 6.38
C ALA A 103 11.36 -14.75 5.91
N LYS A 104 10.70 -14.08 6.85
CA LYS A 104 9.79 -12.95 6.58
C LYS A 104 10.42 -11.59 6.86
N LEU A 105 11.74 -11.52 7.00
CA LEU A 105 12.50 -10.28 7.22
C LEU A 105 11.94 -9.43 8.37
N ALA A 106 11.45 -10.08 9.43
CA ALA A 106 10.78 -9.47 10.58
C ALA A 106 9.51 -8.63 10.22
N VAL A 107 8.91 -8.89 9.07
CA VAL A 107 7.61 -8.30 8.71
C VAL A 107 6.51 -9.06 9.44
N ASN A 108 5.73 -8.34 10.24
CA ASN A 108 4.61 -8.92 10.97
C ASN A 108 3.50 -9.34 10.01
N GLU A 109 2.97 -10.55 10.20
CA GLU A 109 1.74 -10.96 9.53
C GLU A 109 0.55 -10.14 10.04
N HIS A 110 -0.50 -10.05 9.24
CA HIS A 110 -1.76 -9.48 9.70
C HIS A 110 -2.34 -10.34 10.82
N ALA A 111 -2.74 -9.68 11.92
CA ALA A 111 -3.41 -10.37 13.03
C ALA A 111 -4.74 -11.00 12.60
N ASN A 112 -5.40 -10.41 11.62
CA ASN A 112 -6.66 -10.88 11.03
C ASN A 112 -6.48 -10.93 9.50
N PRO A 113 -5.94 -12.03 8.94
CA PRO A 113 -5.77 -12.18 7.49
C PRO A 113 -7.10 -12.05 6.76
N GLN A 114 -7.10 -11.33 5.66
CA GLN A 114 -8.28 -11.10 4.84
C GLN A 114 -8.19 -11.82 3.50
N THR A 115 -9.34 -12.07 2.89
CA THR A 115 -9.39 -12.48 1.47
C THR A 115 -9.54 -11.22 0.63
N VAL A 116 -8.51 -10.91 -0.17
CA VAL A 116 -8.45 -9.71 -1.00
C VAL A 116 -8.46 -10.10 -2.47
N VAL A 117 -9.38 -9.53 -3.23
CA VAL A 117 -9.40 -9.67 -4.70
C VAL A 117 -8.62 -8.51 -5.30
N VAL A 118 -7.62 -8.82 -6.13
CA VAL A 118 -6.85 -7.82 -6.86
C VAL A 118 -7.03 -8.05 -8.35
N ASP A 119 -7.69 -7.11 -9.01
CA ASP A 119 -7.89 -7.12 -10.46
C ASP A 119 -6.80 -6.27 -11.11
N TYR A 120 -6.01 -6.88 -11.97
CA TYR A 120 -4.87 -6.21 -12.60
C TYR A 120 -4.52 -6.83 -13.95
N SER A 121 -3.66 -6.16 -14.70
CA SER A 121 -3.33 -6.45 -16.11
C SER A 121 -4.43 -5.98 -17.08
N SER A 122 -5.56 -6.66 -17.16
CA SER A 122 -6.75 -6.31 -17.94
C SER A 122 -6.43 -5.91 -19.39
N PRO A 123 -5.73 -6.79 -20.18
CA PRO A 123 -5.36 -6.47 -21.55
C PRO A 123 -6.57 -6.50 -22.47
N ASN A 124 -6.51 -5.68 -23.52
CA ASN A 124 -7.46 -5.73 -24.60
C ASN A 124 -7.18 -6.98 -25.47
N LEU A 125 -8.22 -7.73 -25.83
CA LEU A 125 -8.09 -8.93 -26.67
C LEU A 125 -7.84 -8.60 -28.16
N ALA A 126 -8.21 -7.39 -28.58
CA ALA A 126 -8.13 -6.98 -29.98
C ALA A 126 -6.79 -6.33 -30.37
N LYS A 127 -5.82 -6.27 -29.45
CA LYS A 127 -4.50 -5.69 -29.68
C LYS A 127 -3.42 -6.41 -28.89
N GLU A 128 -2.22 -6.44 -29.42
CA GLU A 128 -1.06 -6.86 -28.65
C GLU A 128 -0.83 -6.00 -27.41
N MET A 129 -0.31 -6.60 -26.36
CA MET A 129 0.05 -5.88 -25.14
C MET A 129 1.22 -4.92 -25.45
N HIS A 130 1.12 -3.73 -24.89
CA HIS A 130 2.19 -2.73 -25.00
C HIS A 130 2.66 -2.29 -23.60
N VAL A 131 3.69 -1.47 -23.53
CA VAL A 131 4.33 -1.00 -22.29
C VAL A 131 3.33 -0.41 -21.28
N GLY A 132 2.22 0.18 -21.73
CA GLY A 132 1.16 0.69 -20.86
C GLY A 132 0.47 -0.40 -20.03
N HIS A 133 0.29 -1.60 -20.59
CA HIS A 133 -0.27 -2.74 -19.88
C HIS A 133 0.72 -3.34 -18.87
N LEU A 134 2.03 -3.33 -19.18
CA LEU A 134 3.08 -3.79 -18.27
C LEU A 134 3.06 -3.02 -16.95
N ARG A 135 2.78 -1.72 -16.99
CA ARG A 135 2.73 -0.89 -15.77
C ARG A 135 1.65 -1.38 -14.79
N SER A 136 0.42 -1.60 -15.25
CA SER A 136 -0.66 -2.11 -14.39
C SER A 136 -0.37 -3.52 -13.90
N THR A 137 0.20 -4.37 -14.73
CA THR A 137 0.59 -5.73 -14.39
C THR A 137 1.66 -5.75 -13.30
N ILE A 138 2.73 -4.99 -13.44
CA ILE A 138 3.82 -4.92 -12.46
C ILE A 138 3.34 -4.35 -11.12
N ILE A 139 2.55 -3.28 -11.14
CA ILE A 139 2.01 -2.68 -9.91
C ILE A 139 1.07 -3.66 -9.21
N GLY A 140 0.16 -4.29 -9.96
CA GLY A 140 -0.78 -5.26 -9.40
C GLY A 140 -0.08 -6.47 -8.79
N ASP A 141 0.89 -7.05 -9.49
CA ASP A 141 1.66 -8.19 -8.99
C ASP A 141 2.48 -7.82 -7.74
N ALA A 142 3.07 -6.63 -7.71
CA ALA A 142 3.80 -6.16 -6.53
C ALA A 142 2.88 -6.01 -5.30
N ILE A 143 1.66 -5.48 -5.49
CA ILE A 143 0.65 -5.37 -4.42
C ILE A 143 0.23 -6.76 -3.93
N VAL A 144 -0.05 -7.68 -4.86
CA VAL A 144 -0.43 -9.06 -4.54
C VAL A 144 0.65 -9.74 -3.70
N ARG A 145 1.91 -9.69 -4.15
CA ARG A 145 3.04 -10.28 -3.40
C ARG A 145 3.21 -9.68 -2.02
N ALA A 146 3.01 -8.37 -1.86
CA ALA A 146 3.09 -7.71 -0.57
C ALA A 146 1.98 -8.17 0.39
N LEU A 147 0.76 -8.32 -0.10
CA LEU A 147 -0.38 -8.81 0.68
C LEU A 147 -0.18 -10.28 1.10
N GLU A 148 0.22 -11.16 0.17
CA GLU A 148 0.50 -12.57 0.44
C GLU A 148 1.67 -12.72 1.43
N PHE A 149 2.72 -11.90 1.29
CA PHE A 149 3.86 -11.90 2.21
C PHE A 149 3.44 -11.54 3.63
N ARG A 150 2.42 -10.69 3.78
CA ARG A 150 1.80 -10.33 5.07
C ARG A 150 0.75 -11.32 5.57
N GLY A 151 0.50 -12.41 4.86
CA GLY A 151 -0.36 -13.51 5.27
C GLY A 151 -1.81 -13.40 4.80
N ASP A 152 -2.16 -12.42 3.98
CA ASP A 152 -3.49 -12.33 3.38
C ASP A 152 -3.68 -13.39 2.28
N LYS A 153 -4.93 -13.85 2.10
CA LYS A 153 -5.31 -14.70 0.98
C LYS A 153 -5.67 -13.83 -0.20
N VAL A 154 -4.86 -13.86 -1.27
CA VAL A 154 -5.12 -13.04 -2.45
C VAL A 154 -5.71 -13.88 -3.58
N ILE A 155 -6.80 -13.37 -4.16
CA ILE A 155 -7.39 -13.88 -5.39
C ILE A 155 -6.95 -12.94 -6.51
N ARG A 156 -6.10 -13.46 -7.41
CA ARG A 156 -5.66 -12.75 -8.60
C ARG A 156 -6.75 -12.81 -9.64
N GLN A 157 -7.30 -11.67 -9.99
CA GLN A 157 -8.31 -11.54 -11.02
C GLN A 157 -7.74 -10.78 -12.21
N ASN A 158 -8.20 -11.15 -13.40
CA ASN A 158 -7.82 -10.49 -14.64
C ASN A 158 -9.04 -10.40 -15.55
N HIS A 159 -9.63 -9.23 -15.66
CA HIS A 159 -10.69 -8.94 -16.62
C HIS A 159 -10.07 -8.75 -18.01
N MET A 160 -10.12 -9.80 -18.80
CA MET A 160 -9.63 -9.77 -20.17
C MET A 160 -10.73 -9.32 -21.13
N GLY A 161 -10.37 -8.44 -22.04
CA GLY A 161 -11.26 -7.95 -23.09
C GLY A 161 -11.92 -6.61 -22.73
N ASP A 162 -11.98 -5.76 -23.75
CA ASP A 162 -12.69 -4.48 -23.74
C ASP A 162 -13.91 -4.62 -24.65
N TRP A 163 -15.10 -4.63 -24.05
CA TRP A 163 -16.39 -4.69 -24.75
C TRP A 163 -16.78 -3.32 -25.34
N GLY A 164 -15.82 -2.43 -25.51
CA GLY A 164 -16.02 -1.09 -26.06
C GLY A 164 -16.24 -1.07 -27.58
N THR A 165 -16.17 0.15 -28.14
CA THR A 165 -16.40 0.43 -29.57
C THR A 165 -15.54 -0.42 -30.51
N GLN A 166 -14.32 -0.79 -30.11
CA GLN A 166 -13.42 -1.61 -30.93
C GLN A 166 -13.95 -3.03 -31.09
N PHE A 167 -14.50 -3.63 -30.04
CA PHE A 167 -15.09 -4.96 -30.09
C PHE A 167 -16.39 -4.95 -30.90
N GLY A 168 -17.20 -3.92 -30.77
CA GLY A 168 -18.39 -3.71 -31.60
C GLY A 168 -18.05 -3.58 -33.10
N MET A 169 -16.96 -2.88 -33.44
CA MET A 169 -16.48 -2.78 -34.83
C MET A 169 -16.01 -4.16 -35.37
N LEU A 170 -15.37 -4.96 -34.51
CA LEU A 170 -14.95 -6.33 -34.89
C LEU A 170 -16.15 -7.23 -35.18
N ILE A 171 -17.17 -7.22 -34.32
CA ILE A 171 -18.40 -8.00 -34.50
C ILE A 171 -19.08 -7.61 -35.82
N ALA A 172 -19.29 -6.31 -36.04
CA ALA A 172 -19.92 -5.82 -37.25
C ALA A 172 -19.16 -6.23 -38.52
N HIS A 173 -17.83 -6.26 -38.47
CA HIS A 173 -17.03 -6.72 -39.59
C HIS A 173 -17.13 -8.23 -39.81
N LEU A 174 -17.16 -9.03 -38.74
CA LEU A 174 -17.35 -10.47 -38.82
C LEU A 174 -18.74 -10.81 -39.40
N GLU A 175 -19.79 -10.12 -38.97
CA GLU A 175 -21.13 -10.27 -39.55
C GLU A 175 -21.15 -9.97 -41.05
N ASP A 176 -20.43 -8.93 -41.48
CA ASP A 176 -20.31 -8.58 -42.89
C ASP A 176 -19.58 -9.67 -43.70
N GLN A 177 -18.51 -10.25 -43.15
CA GLN A 177 -17.76 -11.36 -43.76
C GLN A 177 -18.62 -12.64 -43.86
N ILE A 178 -19.39 -12.98 -42.82
CA ILE A 178 -20.33 -14.11 -42.84
C ILE A 178 -21.36 -13.93 -43.93
N SER A 179 -21.91 -12.71 -44.08
CA SER A 179 -22.88 -12.40 -45.15
C SER A 179 -22.32 -12.56 -46.55
N GLN A 180 -21.00 -12.43 -46.70
CA GLN A 180 -20.26 -12.64 -47.96
C GLN A 180 -19.80 -14.10 -48.17
N GLY A 181 -20.14 -15.01 -47.24
CA GLY A 181 -19.88 -16.44 -47.37
C GLY A 181 -18.48 -16.88 -46.91
N VAL A 182 -17.81 -16.07 -46.11
CA VAL A 182 -16.51 -16.42 -45.51
C VAL A 182 -16.72 -17.35 -44.33
N ASP A 183 -16.00 -18.48 -44.30
CA ASP A 183 -16.06 -19.45 -43.22
C ASP A 183 -15.26 -18.93 -42.00
N LEU A 184 -15.95 -18.82 -40.84
CA LEU A 184 -15.37 -18.33 -39.58
C LEU A 184 -14.22 -19.21 -39.05
N GLU A 185 -14.22 -20.51 -39.36
CA GLU A 185 -13.13 -21.39 -38.93
C GLU A 185 -11.80 -21.08 -39.63
N SER A 186 -11.86 -20.38 -40.77
CA SER A 186 -10.69 -19.93 -41.51
C SER A 186 -10.07 -18.63 -40.99
N VAL A 187 -10.78 -17.91 -40.10
CA VAL A 187 -10.32 -16.64 -39.53
C VAL A 187 -9.53 -16.88 -38.23
N ALA A 188 -8.20 -16.92 -38.34
CA ALA A 188 -7.36 -17.13 -37.18
C ALA A 188 -7.41 -15.89 -36.22
N LEU A 189 -7.50 -16.17 -34.93
CA LEU A 189 -7.46 -15.14 -33.86
C LEU A 189 -6.22 -14.21 -33.95
N ALA A 190 -5.13 -14.69 -34.54
CA ALA A 190 -3.89 -13.93 -34.76
C ALA A 190 -4.06 -12.76 -35.77
N ASP A 191 -5.09 -12.77 -36.59
CA ASP A 191 -5.33 -11.74 -37.59
C ASP A 191 -6.19 -10.56 -37.08
N LEU A 192 -6.66 -10.59 -35.83
CA LEU A 192 -7.52 -9.55 -35.27
C LEU A 192 -6.91 -8.14 -35.36
N GLU A 193 -5.60 -8.04 -35.24
CA GLU A 193 -4.89 -6.75 -35.34
C GLU A 193 -4.90 -6.18 -36.76
N THR A 194 -4.82 -7.04 -37.77
CA THR A 194 -4.92 -6.66 -39.18
C THR A 194 -6.36 -6.32 -39.61
N PHE A 195 -7.36 -6.87 -38.91
CA PHE A 195 -8.79 -6.60 -39.17
C PHE A 195 -9.25 -5.24 -38.60
N LEU A 196 -8.72 -4.78 -37.46
CA LEU A 196 -9.17 -3.55 -36.82
C LEU A 196 -9.15 -2.29 -37.72
N PRO A 197 -8.13 -2.02 -38.55
CA PRO A 197 -8.15 -0.90 -39.49
C PRO A 197 -9.24 -1.05 -40.56
N ARG A 198 -9.53 -2.28 -41.02
CA ARG A 198 -10.56 -2.56 -41.99
C ARG A 198 -11.94 -2.39 -41.36
N CYS A 199 -12.18 -2.90 -40.16
CA CYS A 199 -13.39 -2.71 -39.36
C CYS A 199 -13.73 -1.23 -39.16
N LYS A 200 -12.73 -0.41 -38.86
CA LYS A 200 -12.91 1.05 -38.71
C LYS A 200 -13.41 1.70 -40.01
N LYS A 201 -12.92 1.26 -41.16
CA LYS A 201 -13.35 1.78 -42.45
C LYS A 201 -14.80 1.40 -42.77
N THR A 202 -15.19 0.14 -42.52
CA THR A 202 -16.56 -0.38 -42.70
C THR A 202 -17.53 0.35 -41.76
N PHE A 203 -17.21 0.47 -40.50
CA PHE A 203 -18.02 1.19 -39.47
C PHE A 203 -18.26 2.66 -39.83
N LEU A 204 -17.22 3.36 -40.32
CA LEU A 204 -17.33 4.75 -40.75
C LEU A 204 -18.20 4.90 -42.02
N THR A 205 -18.19 3.88 -42.90
CA THR A 205 -19.03 3.84 -44.10
C THR A 205 -20.49 3.61 -43.74
N MET A 206 -20.79 2.65 -42.82
CA MET A 206 -22.14 2.42 -42.31
C MET A 206 -22.72 3.67 -41.60
N LYS A 207 -21.90 4.35 -40.77
CA LYS A 207 -22.34 5.58 -40.08
C LYS A 207 -22.64 6.74 -41.02
N LYS A 208 -22.10 6.73 -42.25
CA LYS A 208 -22.44 7.70 -43.29
C LYS A 208 -23.71 7.34 -44.04
N LEU A 209 -24.06 6.05 -44.13
CA LEU A 209 -25.28 5.56 -44.81
C LEU A 209 -26.53 5.69 -43.93
N CYS A 210 -26.36 5.76 -42.60
CA CYS A 210 -27.43 5.95 -41.62
C CYS A 210 -27.70 7.42 -41.27
N ARG A 211 -27.09 8.38 -41.94
CA ARG A 211 -27.39 9.81 -41.92
C ARG A 211 -28.01 10.26 -43.22
#